data_6d07ceb0e22743997daf9393f2487026
#
_entry.id   6d07ceb0e22743997daf9393f2487026
#
_cell.length_a   1.000
_cell.length_b   1.000
_cell.length_c   1.000
_cell.angle_alpha   90.00
_cell.angle_beta   90.00
_cell.angle_gamma   90.00
#
_symmetry.space_group_name_H-M   'P 1'
#
loop_
_entity.id
_entity.type
_entity.pdbx_description
1 polymer ?
#
loop_
_entity_poly.entity_id
_entity_poly.type
_entity_poly.pdbx_seq_one_letter_code
_entity_poly.pdbx_strand_id
1 'polypeptide(L)'
;TQTLEQQAVEVYPLPLLELLPRAWSYDLERLYQQLVYTQVIVVVSPSAVQFGMAHLLQSGLTVSDLQHIQWIAVGQKTAQALAEYGLDSVVPEVETSEGMLQLPVLQNLASDASIAFWRGEGGRQFMMDTLMQHGRLILNFVLYERRCPNETMQQQAELIQCLSEHNHYVALISSEASWLNWLALLDSNIQLLQQGHFLVLGERLAQILKQYQQQMHVPFKMSVLKDLKTATIVQLLQSEQGNA
;
A
#
# COMPACT_ATOMS: atom_id res chain seq x y z
N THR A 1 -15.26 5.98 -12.19
CA THR A 1 -15.94 5.24 -13.29
C THR A 1 -16.98 6.14 -13.94
N GLN A 2 -18.08 6.51 -13.29
CA GLN A 2 -19.19 7.32 -13.86
C GLN A 2 -18.75 8.60 -14.60
N THR A 3 -17.78 9.33 -14.08
CA THR A 3 -17.29 10.57 -14.72
C THR A 3 -16.51 10.30 -16.02
N LEU A 4 -15.81 9.18 -16.14
CA LEU A 4 -15.13 8.77 -17.37
C LEU A 4 -16.12 8.29 -18.42
N GLU A 5 -17.14 7.54 -18.01
CA GLU A 5 -18.24 7.10 -18.89
C GLU A 5 -19.03 8.28 -19.49
N GLN A 6 -19.21 9.36 -18.70
CA GLN A 6 -19.80 10.62 -19.19
C GLN A 6 -18.96 11.32 -20.27
N GLN A 7 -17.67 10.99 -20.36
CA GLN A 7 -16.73 11.49 -21.39
C GLN A 7 -16.60 10.53 -22.59
N ALA A 8 -17.54 9.60 -22.75
CA ALA A 8 -17.50 8.54 -23.77
C ALA A 8 -16.26 7.66 -23.75
N VAL A 9 -15.66 7.48 -22.56
CA VAL A 9 -14.58 6.53 -22.32
C VAL A 9 -15.19 5.22 -21.83
N GLU A 10 -14.97 4.15 -22.56
CA GLU A 10 -15.33 2.80 -22.11
C GLU A 10 -14.42 2.42 -20.91
N VAL A 11 -15.03 2.04 -19.80
CA VAL A 11 -14.30 1.75 -18.56
C VAL A 11 -14.53 0.31 -18.13
N TYR A 12 -13.46 -0.46 -18.10
CA TYR A 12 -13.44 -1.82 -17.57
C TYR A 12 -13.00 -1.80 -16.10
N PRO A 13 -13.91 -2.01 -15.13
CA PRO A 13 -13.55 -2.00 -13.72
C PRO A 13 -12.82 -3.29 -13.35
N LEU A 14 -11.50 -3.21 -13.15
CA LEU A 14 -10.65 -4.34 -12.81
C LEU A 14 -9.84 -4.02 -11.55
N PRO A 15 -10.28 -4.42 -10.35
CA PRO A 15 -9.53 -4.21 -9.13
C PRO A 15 -8.28 -5.10 -9.11
N LEU A 16 -7.10 -4.50 -9.13
CA LEU A 16 -5.82 -5.22 -9.15
C LEU A 16 -5.26 -5.52 -7.76
N LEU A 17 -5.87 -4.99 -6.71
CA LEU A 17 -5.36 -5.11 -5.35
C LEU A 17 -6.51 -5.11 -4.34
N GLU A 18 -6.51 -6.10 -3.48
CA GLU A 18 -7.32 -6.12 -2.26
C GLU A 18 -6.44 -6.27 -1.02
N LEU A 19 -6.94 -5.77 0.11
CA LEU A 19 -6.32 -5.92 1.40
C LEU A 19 -7.17 -6.88 2.23
N LEU A 20 -6.57 -7.96 2.69
CA LEU A 20 -7.24 -8.97 3.50
C LEU A 20 -6.65 -9.02 4.90
N PRO A 21 -7.47 -9.08 5.94
CA PRO A 21 -6.97 -9.28 7.29
C PRO A 21 -6.23 -10.62 7.37
N ARG A 22 -5.11 -10.65 8.07
CA ARG A 22 -4.51 -11.92 8.50
C ARG A 22 -5.49 -12.62 9.44
N ALA A 23 -5.66 -13.92 9.23
CA ALA A 23 -6.45 -14.72 10.14
C ALA A 23 -5.89 -14.68 11.56
N TRP A 24 -6.76 -14.68 12.57
CA TRP A 24 -6.35 -14.80 13.96
C TRP A 24 -5.58 -16.11 14.14
N SER A 25 -4.41 -16.03 14.74
CA SER A 25 -3.52 -17.16 14.93
C SER A 25 -2.91 -17.11 16.34
N TYR A 26 -2.38 -18.23 16.80
CA TYR A 26 -1.66 -18.30 18.06
C TYR A 26 -0.49 -17.32 18.14
N ASP A 27 0.25 -17.12 17.03
CA ASP A 27 1.36 -16.16 16.99
C ASP A 27 0.86 -14.72 17.13
N LEU A 28 -0.24 -14.39 16.47
CA LEU A 28 -0.86 -13.07 16.58
C LEU A 28 -1.40 -12.83 17.99
N GLU A 29 -2.06 -13.82 18.59
CA GLU A 29 -2.52 -13.75 19.97
C GLU A 29 -1.36 -13.48 20.93
N ARG A 30 -0.25 -14.19 20.81
CA ARG A 30 0.95 -13.96 21.64
C ARG A 30 1.51 -12.54 21.46
N LEU A 31 1.51 -12.00 20.26
CA LEU A 31 1.92 -10.62 20.01
C LEU A 31 1.01 -9.62 20.75
N TYR A 32 -0.31 -9.82 20.70
CA TYR A 32 -1.24 -8.95 21.42
C TYR A 32 -1.09 -9.07 22.94
N GLN A 33 -0.84 -10.26 23.49
CA GLN A 33 -0.54 -10.44 24.91
C GLN A 33 0.73 -9.67 25.36
N GLN A 34 1.71 -9.49 24.45
CA GLN A 34 2.92 -8.73 24.71
C GLN A 34 2.76 -7.23 24.48
N LEU A 35 1.71 -6.82 23.75
CA LEU A 35 1.51 -5.42 23.34
C LEU A 35 1.45 -4.46 24.53
N VAL A 36 0.82 -4.88 25.64
CA VAL A 36 0.69 -4.08 26.88
C VAL A 36 2.03 -3.75 27.55
N TYR A 37 3.09 -4.44 27.19
CA TYR A 37 4.44 -4.20 27.73
C TYR A 37 5.32 -3.36 26.80
N THR A 38 4.78 -2.90 25.65
CA THR A 38 5.51 -2.06 24.72
C THR A 38 5.51 -0.60 25.14
N GLN A 39 6.54 0.14 24.78
CA GLN A 39 6.64 1.56 25.02
C GLN A 39 6.10 2.39 23.84
N VAL A 40 6.21 1.82 22.62
CA VAL A 40 5.80 2.52 21.40
C VAL A 40 5.10 1.56 20.46
N ILE A 41 4.04 2.05 19.81
CA ILE A 41 3.44 1.39 18.65
C ILE A 41 3.64 2.28 17.42
N VAL A 42 4.31 1.74 16.39
CA VAL A 42 4.49 2.38 15.09
C VAL A 42 3.45 1.83 14.12
N VAL A 43 2.64 2.71 13.54
CA VAL A 43 1.59 2.32 12.59
C VAL A 43 1.91 2.88 11.21
N VAL A 44 2.03 1.99 10.21
CA VAL A 44 2.58 2.36 8.90
C VAL A 44 1.53 2.70 7.85
N SER A 45 0.24 2.59 8.15
CA SER A 45 -0.84 2.94 7.21
C SER A 45 -2.20 3.01 7.91
N PRO A 46 -3.21 3.71 7.31
CA PRO A 46 -4.59 3.67 7.79
C PRO A 46 -5.17 2.25 7.84
N SER A 47 -4.84 1.40 6.87
CA SER A 47 -5.27 -0.01 6.87
C SER A 47 -4.68 -0.79 8.04
N ALA A 48 -3.43 -0.50 8.44
CA ALA A 48 -2.83 -1.10 9.63
C ALA A 48 -3.57 -0.68 10.92
N VAL A 49 -4.11 0.55 10.99
CA VAL A 49 -4.99 0.97 12.10
C VAL A 49 -6.25 0.11 12.12
N GLN A 50 -6.96 0.03 11.00
CA GLN A 50 -8.24 -0.71 10.91
C GLN A 50 -8.08 -2.18 11.32
N PHE A 51 -7.12 -2.88 10.69
CA PHE A 51 -6.88 -4.29 10.99
C PHE A 51 -6.30 -4.50 12.39
N GLY A 52 -5.42 -3.60 12.85
CA GLY A 52 -4.86 -3.65 14.20
C GLY A 52 -5.91 -3.48 15.27
N MET A 53 -6.83 -2.54 15.10
CA MET A 53 -7.94 -2.33 16.05
C MET A 53 -8.94 -3.49 16.03
N ALA A 54 -9.24 -4.06 14.86
CA ALA A 54 -10.10 -5.25 14.78
C ALA A 54 -9.50 -6.45 15.54
N HIS A 55 -8.20 -6.70 15.39
CA HIS A 55 -7.50 -7.76 16.12
C HIS A 55 -7.33 -7.41 17.62
N LEU A 56 -7.17 -6.13 17.99
CA LEU A 56 -7.13 -5.69 19.37
C LEU A 56 -8.43 -6.09 20.08
N LEU A 57 -9.58 -5.80 19.47
CA LEU A 57 -10.88 -6.20 19.99
C LEU A 57 -10.98 -7.73 20.12
N GLN A 58 -10.47 -8.48 19.14
CA GLN A 58 -10.48 -9.94 19.16
C GLN A 58 -9.59 -10.53 20.26
N SER A 59 -8.49 -9.84 20.60
CA SER A 59 -7.58 -10.25 21.70
C SER A 59 -8.17 -10.05 23.08
N GLY A 60 -9.31 -9.34 23.21
CA GLY A 60 -9.90 -8.94 24.48
C GLY A 60 -9.28 -7.68 25.10
N LEU A 61 -8.27 -7.09 24.46
CA LEU A 61 -7.71 -5.82 24.89
C LEU A 61 -8.55 -4.65 24.38
N THR A 62 -8.47 -3.55 25.11
CA THR A 62 -9.12 -2.28 24.77
C THR A 62 -8.09 -1.17 24.58
N VAL A 63 -8.49 -0.07 23.96
CA VAL A 63 -7.63 1.12 23.84
C VAL A 63 -7.20 1.62 25.23
N SER A 64 -8.04 1.45 26.26
CA SER A 64 -7.71 1.86 27.63
C SER A 64 -6.52 1.10 28.21
N ASP A 65 -6.31 -0.16 27.81
CA ASP A 65 -5.17 -0.96 28.27
C ASP A 65 -3.85 -0.46 27.65
N LEU A 66 -3.93 0.34 26.60
CA LEU A 66 -2.79 0.85 25.83
C LEU A 66 -2.53 2.35 26.04
N GLN A 67 -3.18 3.00 27.03
CA GLN A 67 -3.06 4.45 27.28
C GLN A 67 -1.63 4.92 27.63
N HIS A 68 -0.81 4.03 28.19
CA HIS A 68 0.58 4.31 28.55
C HIS A 68 1.54 4.24 27.38
N ILE A 69 1.09 3.74 26.22
CA ILE A 69 1.93 3.52 25.04
C ILE A 69 1.91 4.77 24.15
N GLN A 70 3.08 5.15 23.64
CA GLN A 70 3.16 6.21 22.68
C GLN A 70 2.91 5.70 21.26
N TRP A 71 2.06 6.40 20.52
CA TRP A 71 1.72 6.03 19.15
C TRP A 71 2.47 6.91 18.16
N ILE A 72 3.05 6.26 17.15
CA ILE A 72 3.68 6.92 16.00
C ILE A 72 2.91 6.53 14.75
N ALA A 73 2.41 7.52 14.03
CA ALA A 73 1.84 7.35 12.70
C ALA A 73 2.86 7.73 11.63
N VAL A 74 3.00 6.94 10.58
CA VAL A 74 3.93 7.24 9.48
C VAL A 74 3.61 8.56 8.78
N GLY A 75 2.35 8.99 8.79
CA GLY A 75 1.91 10.23 8.15
C GLY A 75 0.52 10.65 8.62
N GLN A 76 0.08 11.83 8.18
CA GLN A 76 -1.16 12.48 8.63
C GLN A 76 -2.42 11.63 8.42
N LYS A 77 -2.54 10.90 7.31
CA LYS A 77 -3.70 10.00 7.08
C LYS A 77 -3.78 8.88 8.10
N THR A 78 -2.63 8.37 8.54
CA THR A 78 -2.58 7.32 9.58
C THR A 78 -2.90 7.89 10.95
N ALA A 79 -2.43 9.11 11.25
CA ALA A 79 -2.77 9.81 12.48
C ALA A 79 -4.27 10.11 12.57
N GLN A 80 -4.90 10.55 11.48
CA GLN A 80 -6.35 10.74 11.41
C GLN A 80 -7.11 9.43 11.70
N ALA A 81 -6.68 8.32 11.11
CA ALA A 81 -7.30 7.01 11.38
C ALA A 81 -7.15 6.57 12.84
N LEU A 82 -6.01 6.86 13.52
CA LEU A 82 -5.84 6.63 14.96
C LEU A 82 -6.75 7.52 15.81
N ALA A 83 -6.90 8.78 15.40
CA ALA A 83 -7.77 9.74 16.11
C ALA A 83 -9.24 9.33 16.11
N GLU A 84 -9.73 8.58 15.12
CA GLU A 84 -11.08 7.98 15.09
C GLU A 84 -11.30 7.00 16.26
N TYR A 85 -10.23 6.43 16.81
CA TYR A 85 -10.26 5.56 18.00
C TYR A 85 -9.88 6.31 19.29
N GLY A 86 -9.77 7.64 19.25
CA GLY A 86 -9.40 8.47 20.40
C GLY A 86 -7.92 8.37 20.78
N LEU A 87 -7.05 8.02 19.85
CA LEU A 87 -5.61 7.89 20.04
C LEU A 87 -4.85 9.06 19.43
N ASP A 88 -4.11 9.77 20.26
CA ASP A 88 -3.13 10.77 19.80
C ASP A 88 -1.86 10.07 19.30
N SER A 89 -1.28 10.59 18.24
CA SER A 89 -0.06 10.03 17.68
C SER A 89 0.93 11.10 17.22
N VAL A 90 2.22 10.78 17.30
CA VAL A 90 3.29 11.61 16.78
C VAL A 90 3.47 11.29 15.29
N VAL A 91 3.61 12.34 14.47
CA VAL A 91 3.87 12.23 13.03
C VAL A 91 5.22 12.85 12.72
N PRO A 92 6.10 12.22 11.92
CA PRO A 92 7.36 12.83 11.52
C PRO A 92 7.12 13.99 10.54
N GLU A 93 8.02 14.98 10.52
CA GLU A 93 7.99 16.05 9.53
C GLU A 93 8.14 15.51 8.10
N VAL A 94 8.95 14.48 7.92
CA VAL A 94 9.12 13.75 6.66
C VAL A 94 8.48 12.37 6.82
N GLU A 95 7.41 12.12 6.08
CA GLU A 95 6.59 10.88 6.18
C GLU A 95 7.32 9.65 5.57
N THR A 96 8.51 9.34 6.12
CA THR A 96 9.37 8.22 5.72
C THR A 96 9.88 7.45 6.93
N SER A 97 10.41 6.25 6.70
CA SER A 97 11.08 5.46 7.75
C SER A 97 12.25 6.20 8.37
N GLU A 98 13.01 6.93 7.55
CA GLU A 98 14.14 7.75 7.97
C GLU A 98 13.69 8.92 8.85
N GLY A 99 12.59 9.60 8.46
CA GLY A 99 11.99 10.69 9.25
C GLY A 99 11.44 10.19 10.58
N MET A 100 10.80 9.02 10.62
CA MET A 100 10.33 8.41 11.86
C MET A 100 11.49 8.12 12.83
N LEU A 101 12.62 7.61 12.35
CA LEU A 101 13.81 7.35 13.17
C LEU A 101 14.40 8.60 13.84
N GLN A 102 14.11 9.80 13.31
CA GLN A 102 14.53 11.08 13.91
C GLN A 102 13.61 11.57 15.02
N LEU A 103 12.46 10.93 15.23
CA LEU A 103 11.54 11.34 16.27
C LEU A 103 12.17 11.21 17.67
N PRO A 104 12.09 12.25 18.52
CA PRO A 104 12.62 12.22 19.88
C PRO A 104 12.12 11.05 20.70
N VAL A 105 10.86 10.62 20.47
CA VAL A 105 10.23 9.47 21.14
C VAL A 105 11.01 8.17 20.89
N LEU A 106 11.59 7.97 19.71
CA LEU A 106 12.38 6.78 19.39
C LEU A 106 13.85 6.93 19.80
N GLN A 107 14.40 8.14 19.69
CA GLN A 107 15.80 8.40 20.06
C GLN A 107 16.05 8.27 21.55
N ASN A 108 15.06 8.69 22.38
CA ASN A 108 15.19 8.70 23.84
C ASN A 108 14.75 7.39 24.51
N LEU A 109 14.34 6.37 23.74
CA LEU A 109 13.98 5.06 24.30
C LEU A 109 15.18 4.36 24.93
N ALA A 110 14.92 3.60 25.99
CA ALA A 110 15.91 2.72 26.63
C ALA A 110 16.39 1.64 25.63
N SER A 111 17.62 1.14 25.78
CA SER A 111 18.23 0.17 24.84
C SER A 111 17.47 -1.15 24.74
N ASP A 112 16.69 -1.51 25.75
CA ASP A 112 15.89 -2.72 25.87
C ASP A 112 14.38 -2.47 25.61
N ALA A 113 14.03 -1.25 25.16
CA ALA A 113 12.62 -0.90 24.91
C ALA A 113 11.98 -1.80 23.85
N SER A 114 10.73 -2.17 24.09
CA SER A 114 9.93 -2.93 23.17
C SER A 114 9.08 -2.00 22.31
N ILE A 115 9.11 -2.22 20.98
CA ILE A 115 8.42 -1.43 19.97
C ILE A 115 7.56 -2.36 19.12
N ALA A 116 6.27 -2.10 19.07
CA ALA A 116 5.36 -2.81 18.18
C ALA A 116 5.25 -2.11 16.82
N PHE A 117 5.23 -2.88 15.74
CA PHE A 117 4.99 -2.38 14.38
C PHE A 117 3.69 -2.95 13.85
N TRP A 118 2.68 -2.11 13.65
CA TRP A 118 1.45 -2.47 12.97
C TRP A 118 1.59 -2.20 11.48
N ARG A 119 1.59 -3.29 10.67
CA ARG A 119 1.87 -3.21 9.25
C ARG A 119 1.14 -4.27 8.42
N GLY A 120 1.15 -4.10 7.10
CA GLY A 120 0.80 -5.14 6.15
C GLY A 120 2.00 -6.01 5.78
N GLU A 121 1.73 -7.10 5.09
CA GLU A 121 2.75 -7.95 4.50
C GLU A 121 3.59 -7.19 3.48
N GLY A 122 4.87 -7.55 3.36
CA GLY A 122 5.83 -6.87 2.50
C GLY A 122 6.22 -5.48 3.02
N GLY A 123 6.72 -4.63 2.13
CA GLY A 123 7.21 -3.29 2.45
C GLY A 123 8.60 -3.26 3.08
N ARG A 124 9.12 -2.04 3.27
CA ARG A 124 10.49 -1.82 3.76
C ARG A 124 10.63 -2.26 5.23
N GLN A 125 11.66 -3.04 5.52
CA GLN A 125 12.01 -3.47 6.88
C GLN A 125 13.08 -2.58 7.53
N PHE A 126 13.62 -1.63 6.78
CA PHE A 126 14.74 -0.76 7.16
C PHE A 126 14.62 -0.20 8.57
N MET A 127 13.45 0.32 8.95
CA MET A 127 13.25 0.91 10.27
C MET A 127 13.34 -0.14 11.39
N MET A 128 12.73 -1.30 11.21
CA MET A 128 12.79 -2.39 12.19
C MET A 128 14.22 -2.91 12.33
N ASP A 129 14.92 -3.13 11.22
CA ASP A 129 16.29 -3.61 11.20
C ASP A 129 17.23 -2.61 11.92
N THR A 130 17.06 -1.31 11.65
CA THR A 130 17.82 -0.25 12.31
C THR A 130 17.60 -0.27 13.82
N LEU A 131 16.35 -0.36 14.27
CA LEU A 131 16.03 -0.38 15.70
C LEU A 131 16.54 -1.65 16.40
N MET A 132 16.45 -2.81 15.73
CA MET A 132 17.03 -4.06 16.25
C MET A 132 18.55 -3.96 16.40
N GLN A 133 19.26 -3.35 15.44
CA GLN A 133 20.71 -3.11 15.53
C GLN A 133 21.09 -2.22 16.73
N HIS A 134 20.16 -1.36 17.18
CA HIS A 134 20.32 -0.55 18.39
C HIS A 134 19.80 -1.24 19.67
N GLY A 135 19.57 -2.55 19.62
CA GLY A 135 19.19 -3.36 20.79
C GLY A 135 17.70 -3.33 21.15
N ARG A 136 16.83 -2.68 20.35
CA ARG A 136 15.39 -2.61 20.63
C ARG A 136 14.70 -3.96 20.37
N LEU A 137 13.73 -4.29 21.18
CA LEU A 137 12.86 -5.45 20.97
C LEU A 137 11.73 -5.10 20.01
N ILE A 138 11.60 -5.85 18.92
CA ILE A 138 10.59 -5.58 17.89
C ILE A 138 9.48 -6.62 17.92
N LEU A 139 8.24 -6.16 18.13
CA LEU A 139 7.02 -6.93 17.94
C LEU A 139 6.45 -6.61 16.55
N ASN A 140 6.62 -7.52 15.60
CA ASN A 140 6.22 -7.32 14.21
C ASN A 140 4.82 -7.88 13.95
N PHE A 141 3.82 -6.99 13.95
CA PHE A 141 2.41 -7.34 13.64
C PHE A 141 2.17 -7.20 12.15
N VAL A 142 2.22 -8.32 11.43
CA VAL A 142 1.74 -8.39 10.04
C VAL A 142 0.23 -8.62 10.07
N LEU A 143 -0.54 -7.55 9.96
CA LEU A 143 -1.98 -7.53 10.23
C LEU A 143 -2.84 -7.83 9.00
N TYR A 144 -2.32 -7.61 7.81
CA TYR A 144 -3.03 -7.81 6.55
C TYR A 144 -2.06 -8.17 5.42
N GLU A 145 -2.59 -8.82 4.42
CA GLU A 145 -1.89 -9.14 3.17
C GLU A 145 -2.46 -8.36 1.99
N ARG A 146 -1.65 -8.25 0.93
CA ARG A 146 -2.03 -7.66 -0.34
C ARG A 146 -2.04 -8.74 -1.40
N ARG A 147 -3.15 -8.90 -2.09
CA ARG A 147 -3.23 -9.85 -3.21
C ARG A 147 -4.08 -9.30 -4.35
N CYS A 148 -3.98 -9.94 -5.50
CA CYS A 148 -4.96 -9.76 -6.55
C CYS A 148 -6.29 -10.41 -6.12
N PRO A 149 -7.45 -9.75 -6.29
CA PRO A 149 -8.73 -10.37 -6.00
C PRO A 149 -8.93 -11.65 -6.80
N ASN A 150 -9.49 -12.69 -6.18
CA ASN A 150 -9.77 -13.95 -6.86
C ASN A 150 -10.71 -13.77 -8.06
N GLU A 151 -11.69 -12.89 -7.93
CA GLU A 151 -12.64 -12.54 -9.00
C GLU A 151 -11.91 -11.96 -10.22
N THR A 152 -10.94 -11.09 -9.99
CA THR A 152 -10.09 -10.53 -11.05
C THR A 152 -9.26 -11.62 -11.73
N MET A 153 -8.70 -12.55 -10.97
CA MET A 153 -7.94 -13.67 -11.54
C MET A 153 -8.83 -14.60 -12.36
N GLN A 154 -10.09 -14.81 -11.98
CA GLN A 154 -11.05 -15.61 -12.76
C GLN A 154 -11.44 -14.94 -14.08
N GLN A 155 -11.38 -13.62 -14.17
CA GLN A 155 -11.67 -12.85 -15.39
C GLN A 155 -10.48 -12.75 -16.35
N GLN A 156 -9.34 -13.40 -16.07
CA GLN A 156 -8.11 -13.29 -16.86
C GLN A 156 -8.33 -13.61 -18.36
N ALA A 157 -9.03 -14.68 -18.67
CA ALA A 157 -9.26 -15.10 -20.07
C ALA A 157 -10.15 -14.07 -20.81
N GLU A 158 -11.19 -13.57 -20.16
CA GLU A 158 -12.08 -12.54 -20.70
C GLU A 158 -11.32 -11.21 -20.90
N LEU A 159 -10.48 -10.83 -19.95
CA LEU A 159 -9.62 -9.65 -20.06
C LEU A 159 -8.67 -9.76 -21.26
N ILE A 160 -7.97 -10.87 -21.42
CA ILE A 160 -7.03 -11.10 -22.53
C ILE A 160 -7.78 -11.03 -23.86
N GLN A 161 -8.96 -11.65 -23.96
CA GLN A 161 -9.79 -11.56 -25.15
C GLN A 161 -10.19 -10.11 -25.44
N CYS A 162 -10.74 -9.39 -24.48
CA CYS A 162 -11.14 -8.00 -24.61
C CYS A 162 -9.96 -7.11 -25.07
N LEU A 163 -8.80 -7.24 -24.45
CA LEU A 163 -7.62 -6.45 -24.83
C LEU A 163 -7.12 -6.79 -26.23
N SER A 164 -7.25 -8.06 -26.67
CA SER A 164 -6.82 -8.51 -27.99
C SER A 164 -7.71 -7.97 -29.12
N GLU A 165 -8.93 -7.60 -28.84
CA GLU A 165 -9.85 -6.98 -29.78
C GLU A 165 -9.59 -5.48 -30.01
N HIS A 166 -8.71 -4.88 -29.18
CA HIS A 166 -8.36 -3.47 -29.23
C HIS A 166 -6.89 -3.27 -29.60
N ASN A 167 -6.59 -2.25 -30.39
CA ASN A 167 -5.21 -1.91 -30.78
C ASN A 167 -4.43 -1.25 -29.64
N HIS A 168 -5.12 -0.63 -28.69
CA HIS A 168 -4.54 0.04 -27.53
C HIS A 168 -5.54 0.12 -26.37
N TYR A 169 -5.03 0.18 -25.17
CA TYR A 169 -5.81 0.38 -23.95
C TYR A 169 -5.04 1.26 -22.96
N VAL A 170 -5.75 1.82 -22.00
CA VAL A 170 -5.17 2.59 -20.90
C VAL A 170 -5.39 1.84 -19.60
N ALA A 171 -4.32 1.66 -18.81
CA ALA A 171 -4.40 1.02 -17.49
C ALA A 171 -3.88 1.95 -16.40
N LEU A 172 -4.64 2.10 -15.31
CA LEU A 172 -4.24 2.87 -14.14
C LEU A 172 -3.50 1.98 -13.14
N ILE A 173 -2.23 2.29 -12.92
CA ILE A 173 -1.36 1.56 -11.98
C ILE A 173 -1.02 2.47 -10.80
N SER A 174 -1.51 2.13 -9.61
CA SER A 174 -1.37 2.97 -8.41
C SER A 174 -0.31 2.47 -7.42
N SER A 175 0.23 1.26 -7.61
CA SER A 175 1.23 0.65 -6.72
C SER A 175 2.06 -0.40 -7.46
N GLU A 176 3.22 -0.73 -6.90
CA GLU A 176 4.06 -1.82 -7.39
C GLU A 176 3.32 -3.18 -7.35
N ALA A 177 2.54 -3.44 -6.30
CA ALA A 177 1.75 -4.66 -6.20
C ALA A 177 0.68 -4.74 -7.31
N SER A 178 0.00 -3.63 -7.64
CA SER A 178 -0.95 -3.62 -8.76
C SER A 178 -0.25 -3.82 -10.11
N TRP A 179 0.97 -3.32 -10.28
CA TRP A 179 1.78 -3.60 -11.46
C TRP A 179 2.12 -5.09 -11.61
N LEU A 180 2.61 -5.71 -10.53
CA LEU A 180 2.93 -7.15 -10.54
C LEU A 180 1.70 -8.01 -10.81
N ASN A 181 0.56 -7.66 -10.23
CA ASN A 181 -0.71 -8.36 -10.48
C ASN A 181 -1.18 -8.17 -11.93
N TRP A 182 -0.99 -6.98 -12.52
CA TRP A 182 -1.27 -6.74 -13.93
C TRP A 182 -0.41 -7.62 -14.84
N LEU A 183 0.89 -7.71 -14.57
CA LEU A 183 1.80 -8.59 -15.32
C LEU A 183 1.37 -10.07 -15.23
N ALA A 184 0.97 -10.52 -14.04
CA ALA A 184 0.48 -11.87 -13.83
C ALA A 184 -0.82 -12.14 -14.61
N LEU A 185 -1.74 -11.17 -14.66
CA LEU A 185 -2.99 -11.28 -15.44
C LEU A 185 -2.74 -11.37 -16.93
N LEU A 186 -1.75 -10.65 -17.45
CA LEU A 186 -1.41 -10.72 -18.88
C LEU A 186 -0.64 -12.01 -19.24
N ASP A 187 -0.29 -12.86 -18.28
CA ASP A 187 0.44 -14.13 -18.49
C ASP A 187 1.66 -13.98 -19.39
N SER A 188 2.44 -12.93 -19.15
CA SER A 188 3.63 -12.57 -19.95
C SER A 188 3.35 -12.29 -21.44
N ASN A 189 2.11 -11.97 -21.80
CA ASN A 189 1.77 -11.59 -23.17
C ASN A 189 2.38 -10.22 -23.51
N ILE A 190 3.57 -10.25 -24.09
CA ILE A 190 4.37 -9.06 -24.45
C ILE A 190 3.61 -8.16 -25.44
N GLN A 191 2.87 -8.74 -26.36
CA GLN A 191 2.12 -7.98 -27.35
C GLN A 191 1.04 -7.11 -26.70
N LEU A 192 0.31 -7.65 -25.74
CA LEU A 192 -0.67 -6.88 -24.96
C LEU A 192 0.00 -5.81 -24.12
N LEU A 193 1.16 -6.07 -23.52
CA LEU A 193 1.91 -5.03 -22.80
C LEU A 193 2.30 -3.87 -23.70
N GLN A 194 2.75 -4.13 -24.93
CA GLN A 194 3.14 -3.09 -25.90
C GLN A 194 1.98 -2.21 -26.33
N GLN A 195 0.75 -2.73 -26.35
CA GLN A 195 -0.48 -1.99 -26.65
C GLN A 195 -0.92 -1.09 -25.48
N GLY A 196 -0.36 -1.31 -24.29
CA GLY A 196 -0.75 -0.61 -23.07
C GLY A 196 -0.19 0.81 -22.98
N HIS A 197 -1.03 1.73 -22.53
CA HIS A 197 -0.61 3.02 -22.01
C HIS A 197 -0.88 3.04 -20.50
N PHE A 198 0.18 3.05 -19.71
CA PHE A 198 0.10 2.95 -18.25
C PHE A 198 0.13 4.33 -17.60
N LEU A 199 -0.96 4.68 -16.91
CA LEU A 199 -1.03 5.86 -16.06
C LEU A 199 -0.54 5.48 -14.67
N VAL A 200 0.64 5.94 -14.28
CA VAL A 200 1.32 5.51 -13.05
C VAL A 200 1.37 6.60 -11.99
N LEU A 201 1.09 6.26 -10.74
CA LEU A 201 1.07 7.19 -9.63
C LEU A 201 2.49 7.47 -9.12
N GLY A 202 3.01 8.65 -9.43
CA GLY A 202 4.27 9.18 -8.92
C GLY A 202 5.52 8.60 -9.57
N GLU A 203 6.64 9.33 -9.41
CA GLU A 203 7.92 9.05 -10.08
C GLU A 203 8.55 7.72 -9.65
N ARG A 204 8.41 7.32 -8.39
CA ARG A 204 8.96 6.06 -7.91
C ARG A 204 8.40 4.86 -8.68
N LEU A 205 7.08 4.83 -8.87
CA LEU A 205 6.43 3.74 -9.61
C LEU A 205 6.81 3.79 -11.09
N ALA A 206 6.91 5.00 -11.66
CA ALA A 206 7.38 5.18 -13.03
C ALA A 206 8.79 4.62 -13.25
N GLN A 207 9.70 4.80 -12.28
CA GLN A 207 11.04 4.21 -12.34
C GLN A 207 11.01 2.68 -12.34
N ILE A 208 10.14 2.05 -11.54
CA ILE A 208 9.97 0.60 -11.52
C ILE A 208 9.52 0.09 -12.90
N LEU A 209 8.52 0.73 -13.52
CA LEU A 209 8.05 0.35 -14.84
C LEU A 209 9.13 0.58 -15.92
N LYS A 210 9.91 1.67 -15.84
CA LYS A 210 11.05 1.93 -16.75
C LYS A 210 12.13 0.85 -16.64
N GLN A 211 12.45 0.42 -15.42
CA GLN A 211 13.39 -0.67 -15.19
C GLN A 211 12.89 -1.97 -15.82
N TYR A 212 11.60 -2.27 -15.67
CA TYR A 212 10.97 -3.42 -16.30
C TYR A 212 11.06 -3.36 -17.84
N GLN A 213 10.74 -2.20 -18.47
CA GLN A 213 10.88 -2.00 -19.90
C GLN A 213 12.31 -2.30 -20.38
N GLN A 214 13.32 -1.81 -19.66
CA GLN A 214 14.73 -2.00 -19.99
C GLN A 214 15.17 -3.47 -19.84
N GLN A 215 14.79 -4.12 -18.75
CA GLN A 215 15.19 -5.50 -18.46
C GLN A 215 14.54 -6.50 -19.40
N MET A 216 13.26 -6.30 -19.71
CA MET A 216 12.49 -7.21 -20.56
C MET A 216 12.52 -6.84 -22.04
N HIS A 217 13.10 -5.68 -22.39
CA HIS A 217 13.14 -5.14 -23.75
C HIS A 217 11.72 -4.97 -24.37
N VAL A 218 10.74 -4.58 -23.53
CA VAL A 218 9.34 -4.42 -23.93
C VAL A 218 8.95 -2.94 -23.85
N PRO A 219 8.86 -2.24 -24.99
CA PRO A 219 8.38 -0.85 -25.00
C PRO A 219 6.87 -0.79 -24.79
N PHE A 220 6.41 0.13 -23.95
CA PHE A 220 5.01 0.52 -23.80
C PHE A 220 4.92 2.01 -23.43
N LYS A 221 3.76 2.62 -23.63
CA LYS A 221 3.55 4.02 -23.29
C LYS A 221 3.30 4.17 -21.78
N MET A 222 3.81 5.25 -21.18
CA MET A 222 3.62 5.53 -19.76
C MET A 222 3.51 7.03 -19.52
N SER A 223 2.56 7.44 -18.66
CA SER A 223 2.38 8.80 -18.18
C SER A 223 2.31 8.83 -16.66
N VAL A 224 2.99 9.82 -16.05
CA VAL A 224 3.06 9.94 -14.58
C VAL A 224 1.94 10.83 -14.08
N LEU A 225 1.15 10.30 -13.14
CA LEU A 225 0.12 11.04 -12.41
C LEU A 225 0.68 11.56 -11.09
N LYS A 226 0.35 12.80 -10.76
CA LYS A 226 0.65 13.39 -9.44
C LYS A 226 -0.32 12.94 -8.34
N ASP A 227 -1.56 12.62 -8.72
CA ASP A 227 -2.61 12.14 -7.83
C ASP A 227 -3.63 11.30 -8.61
N LEU A 228 -4.54 10.64 -7.88
CA LEU A 228 -5.61 9.79 -8.44
C LEU A 228 -6.96 10.53 -8.56
N LYS A 229 -6.95 11.87 -8.58
CA LYS A 229 -8.19 12.63 -8.78
C LYS A 229 -8.72 12.42 -10.18
N THR A 230 -10.02 12.23 -10.29
CA THR A 230 -10.69 12.00 -11.59
C THR A 230 -10.37 13.12 -12.59
N ALA A 231 -10.33 14.38 -12.13
CA ALA A 231 -9.98 15.52 -12.98
C ALA A 231 -8.58 15.41 -13.59
N THR A 232 -7.58 14.95 -12.80
CA THR A 232 -6.21 14.75 -13.28
C THR A 232 -6.16 13.67 -14.36
N ILE A 233 -6.88 12.57 -14.16
CA ILE A 233 -6.95 11.44 -15.11
C ILE A 233 -7.64 11.89 -16.41
N VAL A 234 -8.81 12.55 -16.32
CA VAL A 234 -9.57 13.05 -17.48
C VAL A 234 -8.72 14.04 -18.29
N GLN A 235 -8.09 15.00 -17.63
CA GLN A 235 -7.25 15.99 -18.30
C GLN A 235 -6.12 15.35 -19.09
N LEU A 236 -5.48 14.33 -18.54
CA LEU A 236 -4.42 13.61 -19.22
C LEU A 236 -4.94 12.85 -20.45
N LEU A 237 -6.06 12.12 -20.31
CA LEU A 237 -6.66 11.39 -21.42
C LEU A 237 -7.08 12.33 -22.57
N GLN A 238 -7.66 13.50 -22.27
CA GLN A 238 -8.05 14.50 -23.28
C GLN A 238 -6.84 15.13 -23.99
N SER A 239 -5.74 15.41 -23.25
CA SER A 239 -4.52 15.97 -23.85
C SER A 239 -3.86 15.01 -24.86
N GLU A 240 -4.07 13.72 -24.71
CA GLU A 240 -3.53 12.70 -25.60
C GLU A 240 -4.39 12.45 -26.84
N GLN A 241 -5.71 12.58 -26.73
CA GLN A 241 -6.61 12.50 -27.88
C GLN A 241 -6.45 13.69 -28.83
N GLY A 242 -6.01 14.86 -28.32
CA GLY A 242 -5.73 16.05 -29.13
C GLY A 242 -4.41 16.03 -29.90
N ASN A 243 -3.53 15.05 -29.61
CA ASN A 243 -2.21 14.90 -30.26
C ASN A 243 -2.13 13.67 -31.19
N ALA A 244 -3.22 12.99 -31.44
CA ALA A 244 -3.35 11.87 -32.38
C ALA A 244 -4.07 12.33 -33.64
#